data_300b0dda3019fa887393df6c06271a1c
#
_entry.id   300b0dda3019fa887393df6c06271a1c
#
_cell.length_a   1.000
_cell.length_b   1.000
_cell.length_c   1.000
_cell.angle_alpha   90.00
_cell.angle_beta   90.00
_cell.angle_gamma   90.00
#
_symmetry.space_group_name_H-M   'P 1'
#
loop_
_entity.id
_entity.type
_entity.pdbx_description
1 polymer ?
#
loop_
_entity_poly.entity_id
_entity_poly.type
_entity_poly.pdbx_seq_one_letter_code
_entity_poly.pdbx_strand_id
1 'polypeptide(L)'
;MLASTLLAIGLAWPTSASGLLPCQESSAPYCPPRSASPEEQRGILGEFIQAFYKDRNGTKALLNHVAEDYIQHNPDILSGRQNSLDVLGPFLSPNNVNYTIMNKGLDNSIAYIHYRMDLVGGGQPSAVVDVFRFDGTCIVEHWDVAQQRPANATNPIAMF
;
A
#
# COMPACT_ATOMS: atom_id res chain seq x y z
N MET A 1 -46.34 42.71 55.68
CA MET A 1 -45.25 41.80 55.38
C MET A 1 -45.50 41.22 53.99
N LEU A 2 -44.82 41.79 52.97
CA LEU A 2 -44.96 41.37 51.60
C LEU A 2 -43.73 40.52 51.27
N ALA A 3 -43.94 39.21 50.93
CA ALA A 3 -42.89 38.28 50.51
C ALA A 3 -42.75 38.37 48.96
N SER A 4 -41.57 38.82 48.48
CA SER A 4 -41.23 38.82 47.05
C SER A 4 -40.62 37.50 46.69
N THR A 5 -41.25 36.75 45.78
CA THR A 5 -40.77 35.52 45.23
C THR A 5 -39.99 35.87 43.96
N LEU A 6 -38.68 35.66 43.98
CA LEU A 6 -37.81 35.78 42.79
C LEU A 6 -37.86 34.46 41.95
N LEU A 7 -38.34 34.59 40.72
CA LEU A 7 -38.39 33.50 39.74
C LEU A 7 -37.05 33.50 38.98
N ALA A 8 -36.22 32.46 39.20
CA ALA A 8 -34.99 32.28 38.45
C ALA A 8 -35.27 31.54 37.13
N ILE A 9 -35.13 32.26 36.02
CA ILE A 9 -35.22 31.65 34.66
C ILE A 9 -33.87 31.10 34.30
N GLY A 10 -33.70 29.77 34.36
CA GLY A 10 -32.53 29.08 33.89
C GLY A 10 -32.52 28.96 32.37
N LEU A 11 -31.62 29.68 31.69
CA LEU A 11 -31.31 29.43 30.26
C LEU A 11 -30.52 28.15 30.12
N ALA A 12 -31.16 27.11 29.59
CA ALA A 12 -30.46 25.90 29.14
C ALA A 12 -29.87 26.14 27.74
N TRP A 13 -28.55 26.08 27.62
CA TRP A 13 -27.88 26.12 26.34
C TRP A 13 -27.89 24.72 25.71
N PRO A 14 -28.23 24.60 24.39
CA PRO A 14 -28.13 23.30 23.74
C PRO A 14 -26.67 22.95 23.56
N THR A 15 -26.21 21.89 24.20
CA THR A 15 -24.93 21.27 23.92
C THR A 15 -25.04 20.53 22.60
N SER A 16 -24.54 21.13 21.50
CA SER A 16 -24.35 20.43 20.23
C SER A 16 -23.24 19.39 20.40
N ALA A 17 -23.61 18.15 20.61
CA ALA A 17 -22.69 17.04 20.50
C ALA A 17 -22.32 16.88 19.02
N SER A 18 -21.16 17.40 18.61
CA SER A 18 -20.55 17.06 17.35
C SER A 18 -20.13 15.59 17.42
N GLY A 19 -21.03 14.72 17.01
CA GLY A 19 -20.71 13.30 16.81
C GLY A 19 -19.68 13.18 15.71
N LEU A 20 -18.42 12.93 16.08
CA LEU A 20 -17.42 12.42 15.15
C LEU A 20 -17.97 11.09 14.65
N LEU A 21 -18.34 11.03 13.38
CA LEU A 21 -18.65 9.75 12.74
C LEU A 21 -17.43 8.85 12.89
N PRO A 22 -17.58 7.58 13.32
CA PRO A 22 -16.48 6.65 13.38
C PRO A 22 -15.88 6.55 11.98
N CYS A 23 -14.54 6.73 11.87
CA CYS A 23 -13.80 6.41 10.65
C CYS A 23 -14.10 4.95 10.32
N GLN A 24 -14.87 4.72 9.27
CA GLN A 24 -15.13 3.36 8.82
C GLN A 24 -13.86 2.89 8.11
N GLU A 25 -13.12 1.98 8.74
CA GLU A 25 -11.93 1.38 8.14
C GLU A 25 -12.31 0.72 6.81
N SER A 26 -11.56 1.08 5.75
CA SER A 26 -11.75 0.47 4.44
C SER A 26 -11.32 -0.99 4.49
N SER A 27 -12.08 -1.85 3.85
CA SER A 27 -11.75 -3.27 3.69
C SER A 27 -11.56 -3.62 2.21
N ALA A 28 -10.76 -4.66 1.94
CA ALA A 28 -10.58 -5.17 0.59
C ALA A 28 -11.91 -5.65 -0.05
N PRO A 29 -12.09 -5.53 -1.38
CA PRO A 29 -11.16 -4.90 -2.30
C PRO A 29 -11.10 -3.37 -2.13
N TYR A 30 -9.91 -2.81 -2.33
CA TYR A 30 -9.64 -1.39 -2.14
C TYR A 30 -9.92 -0.52 -3.37
N CYS A 31 -10.16 -1.17 -4.51
CA CYS A 31 -10.55 -0.53 -5.77
C CYS A 31 -12.02 -0.85 -6.11
N PRO A 32 -12.76 0.07 -6.72
CA PRO A 32 -12.33 1.40 -7.19
C PRO A 32 -11.94 2.34 -6.06
N PRO A 33 -11.22 3.45 -6.36
CA PRO A 33 -10.74 4.41 -5.37
C PRO A 33 -11.83 4.95 -4.45
N ARG A 34 -11.55 5.03 -3.16
CA ARG A 34 -12.34 5.72 -2.14
C ARG A 34 -11.41 6.64 -1.36
N SER A 35 -11.94 7.72 -0.79
CA SER A 35 -11.12 8.61 0.05
C SER A 35 -10.45 7.82 1.18
N ALA A 36 -9.18 8.11 1.42
CA ALA A 36 -8.39 7.51 2.50
C ALA A 36 -7.46 8.54 3.14
N SER A 37 -7.31 8.47 4.45
CA SER A 37 -6.29 9.22 5.17
C SER A 37 -4.89 8.65 4.90
N PRO A 38 -3.81 9.43 5.16
CA PRO A 38 -2.44 8.90 5.05
C PRO A 38 -2.19 7.69 5.97
N GLU A 39 -2.84 7.62 7.12
CA GLU A 39 -2.73 6.48 8.03
C GLU A 39 -3.41 5.23 7.45
N GLU A 40 -4.59 5.40 6.90
CA GLU A 40 -5.32 4.33 6.23
C GLU A 40 -4.56 3.81 4.99
N GLN A 41 -3.98 4.70 4.19
CA GLN A 41 -3.11 4.29 3.08
C GLN A 41 -1.89 3.47 3.54
N ARG A 42 -1.29 3.81 4.70
CA ARG A 42 -0.20 3.01 5.27
C ARG A 42 -0.68 1.62 5.71
N GLY A 43 -1.88 1.52 6.26
CA GLY A 43 -2.51 0.23 6.59
C GLY A 43 -2.71 -0.63 5.34
N ILE A 44 -3.32 -0.05 4.29
CA ILE A 44 -3.55 -0.72 2.99
C ILE A 44 -2.23 -1.16 2.34
N LEU A 45 -1.20 -0.29 2.36
CA LEU A 45 0.14 -0.65 1.90
C LEU A 45 0.71 -1.84 2.69
N GLY A 46 0.47 -1.89 4.00
CA GLY A 46 0.87 -3.01 4.85
C GLY A 46 0.24 -4.33 4.41
N GLU A 47 -1.05 -4.33 4.09
CA GLU A 47 -1.77 -5.51 3.58
C GLU A 47 -1.29 -5.92 2.18
N PHE A 48 -1.05 -4.94 1.30
CA PHE A 48 -0.45 -5.20 -0.02
C PHE A 48 0.92 -5.86 0.13
N ILE A 49 1.79 -5.30 0.99
CA ILE A 49 3.11 -5.87 1.27
C ILE A 49 3.00 -7.30 1.80
N GLN A 50 2.06 -7.56 2.69
CA GLN A 50 1.86 -8.91 3.21
C GLN A 50 1.48 -9.87 2.08
N ALA A 51 0.49 -9.53 1.26
CA ALA A 51 0.02 -10.39 0.18
C ALA A 51 1.07 -10.58 -0.92
N PHE A 52 1.71 -9.49 -1.38
CA PHE A 52 2.61 -9.50 -2.53
C PHE A 52 3.99 -10.08 -2.18
N TYR A 53 4.66 -9.53 -1.16
CA TYR A 53 6.06 -9.84 -0.87
C TYR A 53 6.25 -10.96 0.14
N LYS A 54 5.35 -11.08 1.14
CA LYS A 54 5.48 -12.10 2.19
C LYS A 54 4.80 -13.41 1.81
N ASP A 55 3.51 -13.32 1.47
CA ASP A 55 2.72 -14.49 1.08
C ASP A 55 3.04 -14.93 -0.35
N ARG A 56 3.61 -14.02 -1.17
CA ARG A 56 3.87 -14.24 -2.61
C ARG A 56 2.63 -14.69 -3.36
N ASN A 57 1.51 -14.05 -3.03
CA ASN A 57 0.23 -14.27 -3.66
C ASN A 57 -0.14 -13.05 -4.54
N GLY A 58 0.44 -13.04 -5.76
CA GLY A 58 0.25 -11.95 -6.71
C GLY A 58 -1.21 -11.74 -7.08
N THR A 59 -1.96 -12.82 -7.27
CA THR A 59 -3.39 -12.74 -7.59
C THR A 59 -4.18 -12.02 -6.51
N LYS A 60 -4.00 -12.41 -5.24
CA LYS A 60 -4.66 -11.75 -4.10
C LYS A 60 -4.25 -10.27 -3.99
N ALA A 61 -2.95 -10.00 -4.11
CA ALA A 61 -2.43 -8.65 -4.01
C ALA A 61 -3.02 -7.72 -5.07
N LEU A 62 -2.98 -8.14 -6.34
CA LEU A 62 -3.45 -7.34 -7.47
C LEU A 62 -4.97 -7.16 -7.46
N LEU A 63 -5.74 -8.21 -7.23
CA LEU A 63 -7.21 -8.12 -7.23
C LEU A 63 -7.75 -7.24 -6.08
N ASN A 64 -7.08 -7.25 -4.94
CA ASN A 64 -7.54 -6.50 -3.78
C ASN A 64 -7.10 -5.03 -3.78
N HIS A 65 -5.95 -4.70 -4.38
CA HIS A 65 -5.33 -3.41 -4.16
C HIS A 65 -5.11 -2.56 -5.42
N VAL A 66 -5.19 -3.15 -6.63
CA VAL A 66 -4.79 -2.49 -7.87
C VAL A 66 -5.98 -2.19 -8.75
N ALA A 67 -6.02 -0.99 -9.34
CA ALA A 67 -7.07 -0.56 -10.25
C ALA A 67 -7.12 -1.40 -11.54
N GLU A 68 -8.30 -1.50 -12.16
CA GLU A 68 -8.43 -2.22 -13.44
C GLU A 68 -7.66 -1.56 -14.57
N ASP A 69 -7.67 -0.24 -14.61
CA ASP A 69 -6.97 0.62 -15.57
C ASP A 69 -5.57 1.05 -15.12
N TYR A 70 -4.99 0.28 -14.20
CA TYR A 70 -3.66 0.46 -13.62
C TYR A 70 -2.58 0.78 -14.65
N ILE A 71 -1.79 1.82 -14.39
CA ILE A 71 -0.68 2.24 -15.24
C ILE A 71 0.60 1.53 -14.78
N GLN A 72 1.19 0.76 -15.67
CA GLN A 72 2.42 0.02 -15.44
C GLN A 72 3.56 0.61 -16.23
N HIS A 73 4.69 0.92 -15.57
CA HIS A 73 5.90 1.44 -16.22
C HIS A 73 7.05 0.42 -16.29
N ASN A 74 6.82 -0.81 -15.82
CA ASN A 74 7.80 -1.88 -16.04
C ASN A 74 7.91 -2.20 -17.54
N PRO A 75 9.12 -2.30 -18.13
CA PRO A 75 9.29 -2.47 -19.57
C PRO A 75 8.75 -3.82 -20.10
N ASP A 76 8.58 -4.81 -19.23
CA ASP A 76 8.18 -6.16 -19.61
C ASP A 76 6.68 -6.45 -19.38
N ILE A 77 5.91 -5.48 -18.81
CA ILE A 77 4.50 -5.67 -18.46
C ILE A 77 3.67 -4.49 -18.97
N LEU A 78 2.66 -4.76 -19.78
CA LEU A 78 1.73 -3.75 -20.26
C LEU A 78 0.83 -3.22 -19.13
N SER A 79 0.35 -1.97 -19.29
CA SER A 79 -0.66 -1.37 -18.41
C SER A 79 -1.95 -2.17 -18.40
N GLY A 80 -2.69 -2.05 -17.29
CA GLY A 80 -3.90 -2.81 -17.00
C GLY A 80 -3.64 -3.95 -16.00
N ARG A 81 -4.50 -4.04 -14.98
CA ARG A 81 -4.37 -5.05 -13.92
C ARG A 81 -4.30 -6.48 -14.48
N GLN A 82 -5.05 -6.79 -15.55
CA GLN A 82 -5.06 -8.13 -16.13
C GLN A 82 -3.68 -8.52 -16.68
N ASN A 83 -2.97 -7.62 -17.37
CA ASN A 83 -1.62 -7.89 -17.85
C ASN A 83 -0.64 -8.19 -16.70
N SER A 84 -0.77 -7.46 -15.60
CA SER A 84 0.02 -7.74 -14.39
C SER A 84 -0.35 -9.08 -13.73
N LEU A 85 -1.63 -9.46 -13.73
CA LEU A 85 -2.09 -10.76 -13.23
C LEU A 85 -1.52 -11.92 -14.05
N ASP A 86 -1.50 -11.79 -15.36
CA ASP A 86 -1.03 -12.85 -16.27
C ASP A 86 0.47 -13.12 -16.09
N VAL A 87 1.27 -12.08 -15.78
CA VAL A 87 2.71 -12.19 -15.57
C VAL A 87 3.05 -12.51 -14.11
N LEU A 88 2.56 -11.68 -13.18
CA LEU A 88 2.96 -11.74 -11.77
C LEU A 88 2.20 -12.82 -11.00
N GLY A 89 0.99 -13.19 -11.41
CA GLY A 89 0.20 -14.24 -10.77
C GLY A 89 0.98 -15.55 -10.67
N PRO A 90 1.45 -16.13 -11.79
CA PRO A 90 2.24 -17.36 -11.76
C PRO A 90 3.67 -17.16 -11.26
N PHE A 91 4.27 -15.97 -11.46
CA PHE A 91 5.65 -15.71 -11.02
C PHE A 91 5.77 -15.62 -9.50
N LEU A 92 4.84 -14.95 -8.82
CA LEU A 92 4.88 -14.75 -7.38
C LEU A 92 4.49 -16.03 -6.63
N SER A 93 5.48 -16.87 -6.40
CA SER A 93 5.32 -18.08 -5.59
C SER A 93 6.59 -18.36 -4.80
N PRO A 94 6.48 -19.06 -3.64
CA PRO A 94 7.64 -19.50 -2.86
C PRO A 94 8.63 -20.38 -3.65
N ASN A 95 8.17 -20.99 -4.74
CA ASN A 95 8.99 -21.85 -5.58
C ASN A 95 9.81 -21.06 -6.61
N ASN A 96 9.50 -19.78 -6.84
CA ASN A 96 10.14 -18.98 -7.87
C ASN A 96 11.01 -17.87 -7.31
N VAL A 97 10.56 -17.21 -6.23
CA VAL A 97 11.20 -15.99 -5.74
C VAL A 97 11.10 -15.84 -4.22
N ASN A 98 12.14 -15.25 -3.63
CA ASN A 98 12.15 -14.80 -2.23
C ASN A 98 12.42 -13.31 -2.19
N TYR A 99 11.74 -12.61 -1.28
CA TYR A 99 11.88 -11.17 -1.05
C TYR A 99 12.35 -10.88 0.36
N THR A 100 13.32 -9.99 0.49
CA THR A 100 13.71 -9.41 1.78
C THR A 100 13.55 -7.91 1.69
N ILE A 101 12.56 -7.37 2.40
CA ILE A 101 12.31 -5.93 2.42
C ILE A 101 13.38 -5.25 3.27
N MET A 102 14.06 -4.28 2.68
CA MET A 102 15.11 -3.47 3.31
C MET A 102 14.52 -2.19 3.88
N ASN A 103 13.78 -1.44 3.06
CA ASN A 103 13.18 -0.16 3.42
C ASN A 103 11.82 0.00 2.75
N LYS A 104 10.95 0.80 3.36
CA LYS A 104 9.66 1.19 2.79
C LYS A 104 9.19 2.50 3.37
N GLY A 105 8.37 3.22 2.63
CA GLY A 105 7.73 4.44 3.10
C GLY A 105 6.52 4.79 2.25
N LEU A 106 5.70 5.70 2.78
CA LEU A 106 4.57 6.31 2.06
C LEU A 106 4.43 7.76 2.52
N ASP A 107 4.45 8.66 1.54
CA ASP A 107 4.22 10.09 1.72
C ASP A 107 3.48 10.66 0.50
N ASN A 108 2.55 11.57 0.71
CA ASN A 108 1.77 12.22 -0.36
C ASN A 108 1.21 11.23 -1.40
N SER A 109 0.66 10.10 -0.93
CA SER A 109 0.10 9.02 -1.75
C SER A 109 1.12 8.31 -2.66
N ILE A 110 2.42 8.54 -2.47
CA ILE A 110 3.50 7.80 -3.12
C ILE A 110 4.14 6.87 -2.11
N ALA A 111 4.12 5.58 -2.39
CA ALA A 111 4.82 4.57 -1.61
C ALA A 111 6.06 4.09 -2.34
N TYR A 112 7.10 3.72 -1.59
CA TYR A 112 8.23 2.98 -2.13
C TYR A 112 8.53 1.76 -1.27
N ILE A 113 9.06 0.72 -1.92
CA ILE A 113 9.52 -0.51 -1.27
C ILE A 113 10.85 -0.88 -1.89
N HIS A 114 11.94 -0.76 -1.11
CA HIS A 114 13.26 -1.25 -1.49
C HIS A 114 13.44 -2.64 -0.92
N TYR A 115 13.75 -3.60 -1.78
CA TYR A 115 13.91 -4.98 -1.38
C TYR A 115 15.01 -5.71 -2.16
N ARG A 116 15.50 -6.78 -1.55
CA ARG A 116 16.32 -7.80 -2.19
C ARG A 116 15.40 -8.86 -2.79
N MET A 117 15.64 -9.22 -4.02
CA MET A 117 14.99 -10.31 -4.73
C MET A 117 15.99 -11.42 -5.01
N ASP A 118 15.69 -12.63 -4.55
CA ASP A 118 16.45 -13.85 -4.80
C ASP A 118 15.57 -14.81 -5.62
N LEU A 119 16.02 -15.19 -6.83
CA LEU A 119 15.35 -16.21 -7.61
C LEU A 119 15.69 -17.61 -7.06
N VAL A 120 14.67 -18.45 -6.93
CA VAL A 120 14.87 -19.85 -6.58
C VAL A 120 15.50 -20.57 -7.79
N GLY A 121 16.56 -21.31 -7.54
CA GLY A 121 17.36 -21.92 -8.62
C GLY A 121 18.72 -21.25 -8.82
N GLY A 122 18.96 -20.13 -8.15
CA GLY A 122 20.28 -19.51 -8.09
C GLY A 122 20.42 -18.26 -8.96
N GLY A 123 21.63 -17.71 -8.95
CA GLY A 123 21.97 -16.44 -9.59
C GLY A 123 22.33 -15.37 -8.56
N GLN A 124 22.81 -14.22 -9.05
CA GLN A 124 23.05 -13.07 -8.18
C GLN A 124 21.70 -12.42 -7.80
N PRO A 125 21.54 -11.99 -6.55
CA PRO A 125 20.34 -11.28 -6.13
C PRO A 125 20.21 -9.93 -6.86
N SER A 126 18.99 -9.43 -6.93
CA SER A 126 18.72 -8.08 -7.43
C SER A 126 18.23 -7.19 -6.30
N ALA A 127 18.72 -5.93 -6.28
CA ALA A 127 18.06 -4.86 -5.55
C ALA A 127 16.97 -4.28 -6.44
N VAL A 128 15.78 -4.13 -5.87
CA VAL A 128 14.64 -3.58 -6.58
C VAL A 128 14.02 -2.47 -5.72
N VAL A 129 13.60 -1.41 -6.38
CA VAL A 129 12.77 -0.37 -5.78
C VAL A 129 11.50 -0.27 -6.58
N ASP A 130 10.40 -0.72 -5.97
CA ASP A 130 9.06 -0.47 -6.47
C ASP A 130 8.56 0.87 -5.94
N VAL A 131 7.90 1.64 -6.79
CA VAL A 131 7.20 2.88 -6.44
C VAL A 131 5.76 2.75 -6.86
N PHE A 132 4.83 3.02 -5.94
CA PHE A 132 3.39 2.94 -6.18
C PHE A 132 2.74 4.30 -5.94
N ARG A 133 1.80 4.67 -6.80
CA ARG A 133 0.92 5.80 -6.54
C ARG A 133 -0.47 5.30 -6.15
N PHE A 134 -0.96 5.86 -5.05
CA PHE A 134 -2.32 5.66 -4.57
C PHE A 134 -3.24 6.76 -5.08
N ASP A 135 -4.48 6.38 -5.37
CA ASP A 135 -5.62 7.27 -5.39
C ASP A 135 -6.58 6.80 -4.28
N GLY A 136 -6.64 7.59 -3.20
CA GLY A 136 -7.35 7.17 -1.98
C GLY A 136 -6.91 5.78 -1.50
N THR A 137 -7.82 4.80 -1.53
CA THR A 137 -7.57 3.42 -1.10
C THR A 137 -6.86 2.54 -2.14
N CYS A 138 -6.81 2.96 -3.41
CA CYS A 138 -6.47 2.10 -4.54
C CYS A 138 -5.08 2.41 -5.11
N ILE A 139 -4.28 1.39 -5.44
CA ILE A 139 -3.02 1.55 -6.20
C ILE A 139 -3.39 1.70 -7.68
N VAL A 140 -2.99 2.82 -8.28
CA VAL A 140 -3.35 3.17 -9.66
C VAL A 140 -2.18 3.23 -10.62
N GLU A 141 -0.94 3.22 -10.10
CA GLU A 141 0.27 3.35 -10.94
C GLU A 141 1.51 2.77 -10.24
N HIS A 142 2.43 2.23 -11.02
CA HIS A 142 3.65 1.59 -10.55
C HIS A 142 4.84 1.85 -11.46
N TRP A 143 5.98 2.11 -10.85
CA TRP A 143 7.31 2.12 -11.45
C TRP A 143 8.20 1.15 -10.70
N ASP A 144 9.21 0.61 -11.37
CA ASP A 144 10.26 -0.13 -10.73
C ASP A 144 11.65 0.20 -11.32
N VAL A 145 12.67 -0.05 -10.51
CA VAL A 145 14.06 -0.08 -10.95
C VAL A 145 14.70 -1.30 -10.32
N ALA A 146 15.23 -2.17 -11.17
CA ALA A 146 15.90 -3.38 -10.75
C ALA A 146 17.37 -3.39 -11.19
N GLN A 147 18.27 -3.74 -10.26
CA GLN A 147 19.67 -3.93 -10.57
C GLN A 147 20.16 -5.26 -10.00
N GLN A 148 20.66 -6.13 -10.86
CA GLN A 148 21.31 -7.36 -10.41
C GLN A 148 22.68 -7.02 -9.79
N ARG A 149 22.99 -7.65 -8.65
CA ARG A 149 24.29 -7.50 -8.00
C ARG A 149 25.39 -8.09 -8.90
N PRO A 150 26.47 -7.34 -9.21
CA PRO A 150 27.61 -7.89 -9.91
C PRO A 150 28.27 -9.03 -9.10
N ALA A 151 28.64 -10.11 -9.76
CA ALA A 151 29.30 -11.25 -9.09
C ALA A 151 30.64 -10.85 -8.45
N ASN A 152 31.31 -9.83 -9.02
CA ASN A 152 32.58 -9.29 -8.55
C ASN A 152 32.45 -7.92 -7.86
N ALA A 153 31.31 -7.65 -7.19
CA ALA A 153 31.12 -6.41 -6.48
C ALA A 153 32.24 -6.16 -5.45
N THR A 154 32.91 -5.02 -5.56
CA THR A 154 34.01 -4.65 -4.66
C THR A 154 33.52 -4.34 -3.24
N ASN A 155 32.33 -3.73 -3.12
CA ASN A 155 31.74 -3.45 -1.83
C ASN A 155 31.03 -4.70 -1.29
N PRO A 156 31.42 -5.25 -0.10
CA PRO A 156 30.80 -6.45 0.45
C PRO A 156 29.33 -6.29 0.84
N ILE A 157 28.89 -5.06 1.09
CA ILE A 157 27.52 -4.69 1.41
C ILE A 157 26.82 -4.00 0.22
N ALA A 158 27.31 -4.26 -1.01
CA ALA A 158 26.76 -3.63 -2.20
C ALA A 158 25.26 -3.90 -2.31
N MET A 159 24.44 -2.83 -2.45
CA MET A 159 23.02 -2.83 -2.76
C MET A 159 22.06 -3.19 -1.59
N PHE A 160 22.57 -3.68 -0.46
CA PHE A 160 21.72 -4.14 0.67
C PHE A 160 22.26 -3.66 2.01
#